data_a6bd315ce2f17bff044eddda1bf9fede
#
_entry.id   a6bd315ce2f17bff044eddda1bf9fede
#
_cell.length_a   1.000
_cell.length_b   1.000
_cell.length_c   1.000
_cell.angle_alpha   90.00
_cell.angle_beta   90.00
_cell.angle_gamma   90.00
#
_symmetry.space_group_name_H-M   'P 1'
#
loop_
_entity.id
_entity.type
_entity.pdbx_description
1 polymer ?
#
loop_
_entity_poly.entity_id
_entity_poly.type
_entity_poly.pdbx_seq_one_letter_code
_entity_poly.pdbx_strand_id
1 'polypeptide(L)'
;VYKRQPFIFLFAISLFQVLNLTLFQGDKYQTIAESNRIYQKPINPVRGFIYDRKGTLLAENIVQRDLYVTPAYIEDSAKTILRLSNLLDMPYELLEKNFSKGLKKAKKFYSFPLVKALNEEQIAKAKVNLDSISGIEVKATLKRYVLHEETLAHVLGYVGDISSDDIRRDKLLAGIQNTQIGKTGIEKEFDFI
;
A
#
# COMPACT_ATOMS: atom_id res chain seq x y z
N VAL A 1 -34.21 53.15 -15.62
CA VAL A 1 -34.63 51.93 -16.33
C VAL A 1 -33.45 50.98 -16.61
N TYR A 2 -32.22 51.48 -16.88
CA TYR A 2 -31.07 50.67 -17.33
C TYR A 2 -30.30 49.92 -16.23
N LYS A 3 -30.55 50.14 -14.94
CA LYS A 3 -29.85 49.49 -13.80
C LYS A 3 -30.02 47.95 -13.73
N ARG A 4 -31.06 47.41 -14.33
CA ARG A 4 -31.36 45.94 -14.31
C ARG A 4 -30.69 45.17 -15.44
N GLN A 5 -30.28 45.83 -16.52
CA GLN A 5 -29.65 45.19 -17.69
C GLN A 5 -28.37 44.41 -17.39
N PRO A 6 -27.41 44.94 -16.59
CA PRO A 6 -26.19 44.21 -16.28
C PRO A 6 -26.45 42.94 -15.51
N PHE A 7 -27.46 42.93 -14.63
CA PHE A 7 -27.83 41.72 -13.88
C PHE A 7 -28.42 40.61 -14.79
N ILE A 8 -29.29 41.03 -15.75
CA ILE A 8 -29.86 40.09 -16.72
C ILE A 8 -28.77 39.51 -17.61
N PHE A 9 -27.78 40.32 -18.03
CA PHE A 9 -26.65 39.89 -18.84
C PHE A 9 -25.74 38.88 -18.11
N LEU A 10 -25.40 39.18 -16.84
CA LEU A 10 -24.64 38.26 -16.00
C LEU A 10 -25.39 36.95 -15.76
N PHE A 11 -26.68 37.00 -15.53
CA PHE A 11 -27.52 35.83 -15.37
C PHE A 11 -27.56 34.97 -16.67
N ALA A 12 -27.68 35.60 -17.81
CA ALA A 12 -27.67 34.91 -19.12
C ALA A 12 -26.33 34.24 -19.38
N ILE A 13 -25.19 34.87 -19.05
CA ILE A 13 -23.87 34.27 -19.14
C ILE A 13 -23.75 33.05 -18.22
N SER A 14 -24.19 33.17 -16.97
CA SER A 14 -24.13 32.06 -16.00
C SER A 14 -25.01 30.89 -16.47
N LEU A 15 -26.22 31.18 -16.97
CA LEU A 15 -27.11 30.17 -17.50
C LEU A 15 -26.50 29.43 -18.69
N PHE A 16 -25.91 30.19 -19.63
CA PHE A 16 -25.21 29.62 -20.78
C PHE A 16 -24.05 28.71 -20.35
N GLN A 17 -23.30 29.12 -19.33
CA GLN A 17 -22.19 28.34 -18.83
C GLN A 17 -22.63 27.04 -18.15
N VAL A 18 -23.72 27.09 -17.38
CA VAL A 18 -24.33 25.87 -16.80
C VAL A 18 -24.83 24.93 -17.89
N LEU A 19 -25.53 25.43 -18.90
CA LEU A 19 -25.98 24.61 -20.02
C LEU A 19 -24.81 23.98 -20.78
N ASN A 20 -23.75 24.73 -21.02
CA ASN A 20 -22.53 24.20 -21.68
C ASN A 20 -21.90 23.07 -20.86
N LEU A 21 -21.73 23.26 -19.56
CA LEU A 21 -21.19 22.24 -18.66
C LEU A 21 -22.07 20.98 -18.60
N THR A 22 -23.39 21.16 -18.59
CA THR A 22 -24.32 20.05 -18.43
C THR A 22 -24.51 19.27 -19.74
N LEU A 23 -24.70 19.99 -20.88
CA LEU A 23 -25.04 19.35 -22.16
C LEU A 23 -23.79 18.87 -22.93
N PHE A 24 -22.68 19.63 -22.91
CA PHE A 24 -21.52 19.32 -23.73
C PHE A 24 -20.36 18.69 -22.94
N GLN A 25 -20.29 18.91 -21.65
CA GLN A 25 -19.19 18.38 -20.82
C GLN A 25 -19.65 17.41 -19.73
N GLY A 26 -20.96 17.11 -19.66
CA GLY A 26 -21.54 16.22 -18.66
C GLY A 26 -20.86 14.85 -18.62
N ASP A 27 -20.73 14.21 -19.78
CA ASP A 27 -20.11 12.86 -19.91
C ASP A 27 -18.66 12.85 -19.42
N LYS A 28 -17.89 13.91 -19.74
CA LYS A 28 -16.51 14.05 -19.29
C LYS A 28 -16.41 14.15 -17.76
N TYR A 29 -17.24 14.97 -17.13
CA TYR A 29 -17.26 15.12 -15.68
C TYR A 29 -17.82 13.89 -14.98
N GLN A 30 -18.80 13.20 -15.56
CA GLN A 30 -19.29 11.93 -15.08
C GLN A 30 -18.19 10.86 -15.09
N THR A 31 -17.45 10.72 -16.19
CA THR A 31 -16.31 9.79 -16.27
C THR A 31 -15.23 10.11 -15.22
N ILE A 32 -14.90 11.38 -15.01
CA ILE A 32 -13.95 11.79 -13.98
C ILE A 32 -14.49 11.47 -12.57
N ALA A 33 -15.78 11.73 -12.31
CA ALA A 33 -16.40 11.43 -11.03
C ALA A 33 -16.42 9.92 -10.75
N GLU A 34 -16.74 9.10 -11.76
CA GLU A 34 -16.71 7.64 -11.66
C GLU A 34 -15.29 7.12 -11.41
N SER A 35 -14.30 7.62 -12.15
CA SER A 35 -12.90 7.24 -11.95
C SER A 35 -12.38 7.63 -10.55
N ASN A 36 -12.84 8.73 -9.99
CA ASN A 36 -12.49 9.13 -8.62
C ASN A 36 -13.21 8.29 -7.54
N ARG A 37 -14.37 7.71 -7.85
CA ARG A 37 -15.13 6.86 -6.92
C ARG A 37 -14.61 5.43 -6.88
N ILE A 38 -14.04 4.93 -7.98
CA ILE A 38 -13.54 3.56 -8.09
C ILE A 38 -12.10 3.53 -7.60
N TYR A 39 -11.89 3.04 -6.38
CA TYR A 39 -10.55 2.70 -5.89
C TYR A 39 -10.23 1.25 -6.25
N GLN A 40 -9.41 1.05 -7.27
CA GLN A 40 -8.89 -0.28 -7.62
C GLN A 40 -7.79 -0.66 -6.62
N LYS A 41 -8.12 -1.58 -5.71
CA LYS A 41 -7.14 -2.18 -4.82
C LYS A 41 -6.59 -3.44 -5.49
N PRO A 42 -5.33 -3.47 -5.91
CA PRO A 42 -4.73 -4.68 -6.47
C PRO A 42 -4.72 -5.77 -5.38
N ILE A 43 -5.23 -6.96 -5.74
CA ILE A 43 -5.14 -8.15 -4.89
C ILE A 43 -3.89 -8.89 -5.31
N ASN A 44 -2.91 -8.94 -4.40
CA ASN A 44 -1.66 -9.66 -4.67
C ASN A 44 -1.94 -11.16 -4.72
N PRO A 45 -1.53 -11.87 -5.78
CA PRO A 45 -1.67 -13.31 -5.86
C PRO A 45 -0.82 -13.99 -4.78
N VAL A 46 -1.32 -15.10 -4.26
CA VAL A 46 -0.59 -15.95 -3.32
C VAL A 46 0.39 -16.80 -4.12
N ARG A 47 1.66 -16.78 -3.74
CA ARG A 47 2.68 -17.61 -4.37
C ARG A 47 2.41 -19.09 -4.15
N GLY A 48 2.66 -19.93 -5.17
CA GLY A 48 2.57 -21.38 -5.08
C GLY A 48 3.60 -21.97 -4.12
N PHE A 49 3.33 -23.17 -3.62
CA PHE A 49 4.30 -23.96 -2.87
C PHE A 49 5.34 -24.56 -3.84
N ILE A 50 6.56 -24.73 -3.36
CA ILE A 50 7.61 -25.42 -4.13
C ILE A 50 7.94 -26.73 -3.41
N TYR A 51 7.92 -27.81 -4.16
CA TYR A 51 8.22 -29.16 -3.67
C TYR A 51 9.40 -29.74 -4.42
N ASP A 52 10.10 -30.69 -3.79
CA ASP A 52 11.07 -31.52 -4.46
C ASP A 52 10.36 -32.65 -5.23
N ARG A 53 11.14 -33.46 -5.99
CA ARG A 53 10.63 -34.62 -6.74
C ARG A 53 10.01 -35.73 -5.86
N LYS A 54 10.27 -35.71 -4.56
CA LYS A 54 9.71 -36.64 -3.58
C LYS A 54 8.46 -36.07 -2.86
N GLY A 55 8.06 -34.86 -3.19
CA GLY A 55 6.95 -34.18 -2.55
C GLY A 55 7.31 -33.50 -1.23
N THR A 56 8.60 -33.35 -0.91
CA THR A 56 9.04 -32.60 0.27
C THR A 56 8.88 -31.11 0.02
N LEU A 57 8.25 -30.40 0.96
CA LEU A 57 8.05 -28.96 0.88
C LEU A 57 9.40 -28.24 1.00
N LEU A 58 9.70 -27.37 0.03
CA LEU A 58 10.92 -26.56 -0.01
C LEU A 58 10.65 -25.09 0.25
N ALA A 59 9.51 -24.56 -0.23
CA ALA A 59 9.13 -23.18 0.03
C ALA A 59 7.61 -23.03 0.18
N GLU A 60 7.20 -22.26 1.16
CA GLU A 60 5.79 -21.98 1.50
C GLU A 60 5.57 -20.50 1.84
N ASN A 61 4.30 -20.13 2.04
CA ASN A 61 3.92 -18.82 2.51
C ASN A 61 3.42 -18.94 3.95
N ILE A 62 4.07 -18.24 4.86
CA ILE A 62 3.62 -18.13 6.25
C ILE A 62 2.89 -16.80 6.45
N VAL A 63 1.82 -16.83 7.25
CA VAL A 63 1.12 -15.62 7.64
C VAL A 63 1.90 -14.92 8.75
N GLN A 64 2.32 -13.68 8.49
CA GLN A 64 2.84 -12.80 9.53
C GLN A 64 1.91 -11.61 9.73
N ARG A 65 1.99 -10.95 10.87
CA ARG A 65 1.22 -9.74 11.17
C ARG A 65 2.16 -8.55 11.23
N ASP A 66 1.86 -7.55 10.41
CA ASP A 66 2.65 -6.33 10.30
C ASP A 66 1.82 -5.13 10.74
N LEU A 67 2.47 -4.17 11.39
CA LEU A 67 1.88 -2.88 11.72
C LEU A 67 2.03 -1.93 10.55
N TYR A 68 0.91 -1.49 10.00
CA TYR A 68 0.84 -0.53 8.89
C TYR A 68 0.48 0.86 9.38
N VAL A 69 1.04 1.84 8.72
CA VAL A 69 0.81 3.26 8.99
C VAL A 69 0.35 3.95 7.71
N THR A 70 -0.70 4.78 7.82
CA THR A 70 -1.18 5.66 6.75
C THR A 70 -0.90 7.11 7.15
N PRO A 71 0.09 7.79 6.53
CA PRO A 71 0.52 9.12 6.97
C PRO A 71 -0.56 10.18 6.96
N ALA A 72 -1.52 10.08 6.04
CA ALA A 72 -2.61 11.05 5.89
C ALA A 72 -3.49 11.20 7.15
N TYR A 73 -3.56 10.17 7.99
CA TYR A 73 -4.40 10.12 9.18
C TYR A 73 -3.63 10.36 10.48
N ILE A 74 -2.33 10.66 10.39
CA ILE A 74 -1.48 10.97 11.54
C ILE A 74 -1.33 12.48 11.65
N GLU A 75 -1.84 13.06 12.74
CA GLU A 75 -1.73 14.50 13.01
C GLU A 75 -0.33 14.87 13.51
N ASP A 76 0.18 14.12 14.49
CA ASP A 76 1.49 14.30 15.10
C ASP A 76 2.29 12.98 15.05
N SER A 77 3.26 12.93 14.14
CA SER A 77 4.09 11.74 13.95
C SER A 77 4.99 11.43 15.14
N ALA A 78 5.57 12.44 15.78
CA ALA A 78 6.48 12.24 16.92
C ALA A 78 5.72 11.65 18.12
N LYS A 79 4.55 12.21 18.43
CA LYS A 79 3.69 11.72 19.51
C LYS A 79 3.18 10.32 19.23
N THR A 80 2.80 10.03 18.00
CA THR A 80 2.33 8.71 17.58
C THR A 80 3.42 7.66 17.68
N ILE A 81 4.65 7.97 17.20
CA ILE A 81 5.79 7.06 17.26
C ILE A 81 6.20 6.80 18.72
N LEU A 82 6.20 7.84 19.57
CA LEU A 82 6.48 7.67 21.00
C LEU A 82 5.45 6.75 21.67
N ARG A 83 4.17 6.93 21.36
CA ARG A 83 3.11 6.08 21.89
C ARG A 83 3.24 4.63 21.43
N LEU A 84 3.60 4.40 20.16
CA LEU A 84 3.86 3.07 19.61
C LEU A 84 5.11 2.42 20.21
N SER A 85 6.17 3.20 20.45
CA SER A 85 7.38 2.75 21.12
C SER A 85 7.06 2.16 22.49
N ASN A 86 6.30 2.88 23.30
CA ASN A 86 5.87 2.43 24.62
C ASN A 86 4.90 1.24 24.56
N LEU A 87 4.00 1.21 23.55
CA LEU A 87 3.01 0.15 23.40
C LEU A 87 3.64 -1.20 22.99
N LEU A 88 4.59 -1.15 22.07
CA LEU A 88 5.22 -2.32 21.46
C LEU A 88 6.53 -2.72 22.11
N ASP A 89 6.99 -1.99 23.14
CA ASP A 89 8.29 -2.15 23.79
C ASP A 89 9.44 -2.14 22.77
N MET A 90 9.41 -1.17 21.84
CA MET A 90 10.40 -1.01 20.77
C MET A 90 11.13 0.32 20.87
N PRO A 91 12.44 0.38 20.51
CA PRO A 91 13.19 1.64 20.52
C PRO A 91 12.55 2.70 19.61
N TYR A 92 12.40 3.92 20.13
CA TYR A 92 11.84 5.06 19.40
C TYR A 92 12.59 5.32 18.09
N GLU A 93 13.93 5.30 18.13
CA GLU A 93 14.81 5.58 16.98
C GLU A 93 14.60 4.60 15.83
N LEU A 94 14.29 3.33 16.17
CA LEU A 94 13.99 2.31 15.17
C LEU A 94 12.67 2.60 14.44
N LEU A 95 11.63 2.94 15.19
CA LEU A 95 10.32 3.28 14.63
C LEU A 95 10.38 4.57 13.81
N GLU A 96 11.07 5.60 14.30
CA GLU A 96 11.28 6.86 13.58
C GLU A 96 12.04 6.64 12.26
N LYS A 97 13.09 5.85 12.28
CA LYS A 97 13.86 5.48 11.09
C LYS A 97 12.99 4.75 10.05
N ASN A 98 12.17 3.79 10.50
CA ASN A 98 11.26 3.06 9.63
C ASN A 98 10.17 3.97 9.06
N PHE A 99 9.61 4.86 9.89
CA PHE A 99 8.61 5.84 9.48
C PHE A 99 9.18 6.81 8.43
N SER A 100 10.36 7.38 8.67
CA SER A 100 11.03 8.27 7.73
C SER A 100 11.37 7.58 6.40
N LYS A 101 11.78 6.30 6.43
CA LYS A 101 11.99 5.51 5.22
C LYS A 101 10.70 5.25 4.46
N GLY A 102 9.62 4.95 5.18
CA GLY A 102 8.30 4.72 4.62
C GLY A 102 7.75 5.97 3.93
N LEU A 103 7.87 7.14 4.57
CA LEU A 103 7.45 8.43 4.00
C LEU A 103 8.12 8.78 2.68
N LYS A 104 9.40 8.39 2.50
CA LYS A 104 10.14 8.64 1.25
C LYS A 104 9.61 7.78 0.08
N LYS A 105 9.02 6.63 0.36
CA LYS A 105 8.56 5.68 -0.65
C LYS A 105 7.05 5.74 -0.90
N ALA A 106 6.26 6.00 0.15
CA ALA A 106 4.82 5.98 0.07
C ALA A 106 4.22 7.36 -0.25
N LYS A 107 3.16 7.38 -1.05
CA LYS A 107 2.33 8.57 -1.21
C LYS A 107 1.48 8.80 0.06
N LYS A 108 1.07 10.04 0.31
CA LYS A 108 0.40 10.50 1.54
C LYS A 108 -0.76 9.58 2.03
N PHE A 109 -1.57 9.05 1.12
CA PHE A 109 -2.74 8.22 1.44
C PHE A 109 -2.48 6.71 1.37
N TYR A 110 -1.25 6.28 1.09
CA TYR A 110 -0.91 4.87 1.01
C TYR A 110 -0.29 4.38 2.31
N SER A 111 -0.80 3.25 2.82
CA SER A 111 -0.26 2.61 4.01
C SER A 111 1.06 1.89 3.68
N PHE A 112 2.01 1.97 4.60
CA PHE A 112 3.26 1.21 4.52
C PHE A 112 3.56 0.48 5.83
N PRO A 113 4.31 -0.62 5.81
CA PRO A 113 4.67 -1.35 7.02
C PRO A 113 5.68 -0.57 7.85
N LEU A 114 5.31 -0.23 9.08
CA LEU A 114 6.19 0.40 10.07
C LEU A 114 6.99 -0.65 10.85
N VAL A 115 6.32 -1.73 11.27
CA VAL A 115 6.92 -2.89 11.94
C VAL A 115 6.45 -4.14 11.23
N LYS A 116 7.40 -5.01 10.88
CA LYS A 116 7.13 -6.32 10.29
C LYS A 116 7.24 -7.41 11.36
N ALA A 117 6.45 -8.48 11.20
CA ALA A 117 6.49 -9.67 12.03
C ALA A 117 6.32 -9.37 13.53
N LEU A 118 5.19 -8.77 13.89
CA LEU A 118 4.81 -8.58 15.29
C LEU A 118 4.71 -9.94 16.00
N ASN A 119 5.20 -10.00 17.23
CA ASN A 119 4.98 -11.16 18.09
C ASN A 119 3.55 -11.17 18.67
N GLU A 120 3.12 -12.28 19.28
CA GLU A 120 1.76 -12.44 19.79
C GLU A 120 1.41 -11.42 20.90
N GLU A 121 2.36 -11.05 21.73
CA GLU A 121 2.19 -10.06 22.78
C GLU A 121 1.98 -8.65 22.17
N GLN A 122 2.79 -8.28 21.19
CA GLN A 122 2.66 -7.02 20.46
C GLN A 122 1.33 -6.94 19.71
N ILE A 123 0.89 -8.04 19.11
CA ILE A 123 -0.41 -8.14 18.45
C ILE A 123 -1.56 -7.91 19.45
N ALA A 124 -1.48 -8.54 20.62
CA ALA A 124 -2.49 -8.38 21.67
C ALA A 124 -2.54 -6.92 22.17
N LYS A 125 -1.38 -6.34 22.50
CA LYS A 125 -1.26 -4.93 22.92
C LYS A 125 -1.78 -3.98 21.83
N ALA A 126 -1.42 -4.24 20.56
CA ALA A 126 -1.87 -3.44 19.42
C ALA A 126 -3.39 -3.49 19.27
N LYS A 127 -4.01 -4.67 19.24
CA LYS A 127 -5.46 -4.84 19.05
C LYS A 127 -6.30 -4.09 20.08
N VAL A 128 -5.85 -4.02 21.34
CA VAL A 128 -6.58 -3.33 22.42
C VAL A 128 -6.48 -1.80 22.27
N ASN A 129 -5.38 -1.29 21.72
CA ASN A 129 -5.07 0.14 21.76
C ASN A 129 -5.18 0.86 20.40
N LEU A 130 -5.26 0.11 19.28
CA LEU A 130 -5.24 0.69 17.95
C LEU A 130 -6.46 1.57 17.63
N ASP A 131 -7.63 1.26 18.18
CA ASP A 131 -8.84 2.07 17.98
C ASP A 131 -8.66 3.51 18.49
N SER A 132 -7.69 3.73 19.37
CA SER A 132 -7.36 5.06 19.91
C SER A 132 -6.27 5.81 19.13
N ILE A 133 -5.70 5.20 18.07
CA ILE A 133 -4.60 5.77 17.28
C ILE A 133 -5.00 5.77 15.80
N SER A 134 -5.39 6.94 15.29
CA SER A 134 -5.77 7.08 13.89
C SER A 134 -4.60 6.76 12.95
N GLY A 135 -4.93 6.12 11.82
CA GLY A 135 -3.96 5.86 10.76
C GLY A 135 -3.04 4.66 10.97
N ILE A 136 -3.30 3.82 11.98
CA ILE A 136 -2.53 2.62 12.28
C ILE A 136 -3.41 1.38 12.21
N GLU A 137 -2.92 0.34 11.56
CA GLU A 137 -3.65 -0.92 11.36
C GLU A 137 -2.70 -2.11 11.39
N VAL A 138 -3.14 -3.21 12.04
CA VAL A 138 -2.44 -4.50 11.95
C VAL A 138 -3.02 -5.29 10.78
N LYS A 139 -2.16 -5.62 9.81
CA LYS A 139 -2.53 -6.43 8.64
C LYS A 139 -1.83 -7.78 8.67
N ALA A 140 -2.58 -8.81 8.29
CA ALA A 140 -2.00 -10.10 7.95
C ALA A 140 -1.35 -10.00 6.57
N THR A 141 -0.07 -10.31 6.48
CA THR A 141 0.70 -10.36 5.24
C THR A 141 1.28 -11.75 5.06
N LEU A 142 1.55 -12.13 3.81
CA LEU A 142 2.21 -13.40 3.50
C LEU A 142 3.70 -13.14 3.35
N LYS A 143 4.50 -13.92 4.08
CA LYS A 143 5.94 -13.94 3.95
C LYS A 143 6.37 -15.25 3.34
N ARG A 144 7.23 -15.19 2.33
CA ARG A 144 7.86 -16.38 1.77
C ARG A 144 8.82 -16.99 2.78
N TYR A 145 8.65 -18.28 3.03
CA TYR A 145 9.50 -19.06 3.90
C TYR A 145 10.12 -20.20 3.07
N VAL A 146 11.43 -20.32 3.14
CA VAL A 146 12.21 -21.36 2.45
C VAL A 146 12.78 -22.28 3.50
N LEU A 147 12.48 -23.56 3.39
CA LEU A 147 13.10 -24.60 4.22
C LEU A 147 14.53 -24.83 3.69
N HIS A 148 15.48 -25.02 4.59
CA HIS A 148 16.90 -25.22 4.25
C HIS A 148 17.49 -24.07 3.40
N GLU A 149 17.21 -22.83 3.79
CA GLU A 149 17.63 -21.61 3.07
C GLU A 149 19.12 -21.62 2.74
N GLU A 150 19.98 -22.04 3.67
CA GLU A 150 21.44 -22.07 3.49
C GLU A 150 21.89 -22.92 2.30
N THR A 151 21.18 -24.02 2.03
CA THR A 151 21.56 -24.96 0.96
C THR A 151 20.87 -24.64 -0.36
N LEU A 152 19.62 -24.17 -0.31
CA LEU A 152 18.77 -24.02 -1.49
C LEU A 152 18.70 -22.58 -2.02
N ALA A 153 19.27 -21.60 -1.33
CA ALA A 153 19.18 -20.17 -1.67
C ALA A 153 19.58 -19.87 -3.12
N HIS A 154 20.61 -20.52 -3.65
CA HIS A 154 21.07 -20.30 -5.03
C HIS A 154 20.16 -20.91 -6.09
N VAL A 155 19.47 -22.00 -5.77
CA VAL A 155 18.56 -22.69 -6.70
C VAL A 155 17.18 -22.08 -6.66
N LEU A 156 16.60 -21.96 -5.46
CA LEU A 156 15.27 -21.38 -5.27
C LEU A 156 15.28 -19.87 -5.52
N GLY A 157 16.36 -19.20 -5.13
CA GLY A 157 16.44 -17.76 -5.17
C GLY A 157 15.71 -17.12 -3.98
N TYR A 158 15.39 -15.85 -4.13
CA TYR A 158 14.68 -15.10 -3.10
C TYR A 158 13.64 -14.14 -3.70
N VAL A 159 12.67 -13.76 -2.88
CA VAL A 159 11.68 -12.75 -3.22
C VAL A 159 12.05 -11.42 -2.56
N GLY A 160 11.72 -10.32 -3.21
CA GLY A 160 12.00 -8.98 -2.69
C GLY A 160 11.03 -7.94 -3.20
N ASP A 161 11.01 -6.79 -2.54
CA ASP A 161 10.16 -5.67 -2.94
C ASP A 161 10.49 -5.23 -4.37
N ILE A 162 9.48 -4.73 -5.10
CA ILE A 162 9.62 -4.20 -6.46
C ILE A 162 10.57 -3.00 -6.42
N SER A 163 11.61 -3.04 -7.22
CA SER A 163 12.59 -1.96 -7.38
C SER A 163 12.29 -1.10 -8.62
N SER A 164 12.91 0.07 -8.70
CA SER A 164 12.83 0.92 -9.90
C SER A 164 13.36 0.24 -11.17
N ASP A 165 14.30 -0.70 -11.03
CA ASP A 165 14.83 -1.46 -12.16
C ASP A 165 13.83 -2.49 -12.66
N ASP A 166 13.07 -3.11 -11.75
CA ASP A 166 12.00 -4.05 -12.11
C ASP A 166 10.90 -3.32 -12.89
N ILE A 167 10.48 -2.14 -12.42
CA ILE A 167 9.49 -1.30 -13.10
C ILE A 167 9.96 -0.85 -14.48
N ARG A 168 11.27 -0.62 -14.66
CA ARG A 168 11.83 -0.31 -15.99
C ARG A 168 11.76 -1.49 -16.96
N ARG A 169 11.91 -2.71 -16.45
CA ARG A 169 11.80 -3.94 -17.26
C ARG A 169 10.36 -4.30 -17.57
N ASP A 170 9.48 -4.13 -16.59
CA ASP A 170 8.05 -4.38 -16.75
C ASP A 170 7.23 -3.21 -16.19
N LYS A 171 6.60 -2.47 -17.11
CA LYS A 171 5.77 -1.30 -16.76
C LYS A 171 4.47 -1.67 -16.03
N LEU A 172 4.02 -2.92 -16.13
CA LEU A 172 2.82 -3.39 -15.40
C LEU A 172 3.03 -3.35 -13.89
N LEU A 173 4.29 -3.48 -13.44
CA LEU A 173 4.66 -3.41 -12.03
C LEU A 173 4.54 -2.00 -11.43
N ALA A 174 4.45 -0.95 -12.25
CA ALA A 174 4.43 0.44 -11.77
C ALA A 174 3.22 0.81 -10.89
N GLY A 175 2.11 0.07 -11.04
CA GLY A 175 0.88 0.28 -10.26
C GLY A 175 0.77 -0.60 -9.01
N ILE A 176 1.67 -1.58 -8.85
CA ILE A 176 1.58 -2.58 -7.81
C ILE A 176 2.44 -2.14 -6.62
N GLN A 177 1.79 -1.95 -5.46
CA GLN A 177 2.48 -1.56 -4.23
C GLN A 177 2.44 -2.68 -3.19
N ASN A 178 3.46 -2.73 -2.35
CA ASN A 178 3.56 -3.72 -1.25
C ASN A 178 3.53 -5.19 -1.73
N THR A 179 3.98 -5.46 -2.95
CA THR A 179 4.10 -6.80 -3.51
C THR A 179 5.55 -7.19 -3.63
N GLN A 180 5.84 -8.46 -3.39
CA GLN A 180 7.15 -9.03 -3.58
C GLN A 180 7.19 -9.82 -4.89
N ILE A 181 8.30 -9.70 -5.61
CA ILE A 181 8.58 -10.44 -6.84
C ILE A 181 9.80 -11.32 -6.66
N GLY A 182 9.90 -12.38 -7.45
CA GLY A 182 11.10 -13.23 -7.52
C GLY A 182 12.29 -12.45 -8.10
N LYS A 183 13.40 -12.40 -7.39
CA LYS A 183 14.60 -11.68 -7.82
C LYS A 183 15.60 -12.57 -8.54
N THR A 184 15.72 -13.81 -8.11
CA THR A 184 16.67 -14.78 -8.64
C THR A 184 16.09 -16.18 -8.60
N GLY A 185 16.74 -17.13 -9.28
CA GLY A 185 16.44 -18.56 -9.22
C GLY A 185 15.05 -18.95 -9.72
N ILE A 186 14.54 -20.05 -9.19
CA ILE A 186 13.20 -20.58 -9.50
C ILE A 186 12.12 -19.55 -9.18
N GLU A 187 12.24 -18.81 -8.08
CA GLU A 187 11.28 -17.76 -7.68
C GLU A 187 11.12 -16.68 -8.75
N LYS A 188 12.19 -16.36 -9.50
CA LYS A 188 12.13 -15.39 -10.59
C LYS A 188 11.57 -16.00 -11.87
N GLU A 189 11.99 -17.22 -12.22
CA GLU A 189 11.63 -17.86 -13.48
C GLU A 189 10.13 -18.18 -13.56
N PHE A 190 9.54 -18.52 -12.41
CA PHE A 190 8.10 -18.84 -12.31
C PHE A 190 7.26 -17.70 -11.72
N ASP A 191 7.78 -16.49 -11.71
CA ASP A 191 7.06 -15.28 -11.25
C ASP A 191 6.22 -14.72 -12.41
N PHE A 192 5.20 -15.46 -12.84
CA PHE A 192 4.25 -15.00 -13.83
C PHE A 192 3.22 -14.09 -13.17
N ILE A 193 3.21 -12.84 -13.58
CA ILE A 193 2.24 -11.82 -13.15
C ILE A 193 1.20 -11.61 -14.24
#